data_0e60f591e3a9dc2306d39aea99712fdc
#
_entry.id   0e60f591e3a9dc2306d39aea99712fdc
#
_cell.length_a   1.000
_cell.length_b   1.000
_cell.length_c   1.000
_cell.angle_alpha   90.00
_cell.angle_beta   90.00
_cell.angle_gamma   90.00
#
_symmetry.space_group_name_H-M   'P 1'
#
loop_
_entity.id
_entity.type
_entity.pdbx_description
1 polymer ?
#
loop_
_entity_poly.entity_id
_entity_poly.type
_entity_poly.pdbx_seq_one_letter_code
_entity_poly.pdbx_strand_id
1 'polypeptide(L)'
;MVKVVDRNYFKKFFEEDSEPHVIKMFSDGCHVCHDLAPDYEKLSNELGDYTFVKFDVDTDSKISDLLSPDGVPTIYLFKNGDLSEIDYGDGYDYDYLKESILNETNLKKEGE
;
A
#
# COMPACT_ATOMS: atom_id res chain seq x y z
N MET A 1 6.83 0.74 -11.06
CA MET A 1 5.59 0.35 -11.75
C MET A 1 4.61 -0.26 -10.75
N VAL A 2 3.35 0.19 -10.79
CA VAL A 2 2.33 -0.28 -9.86
C VAL A 2 1.47 -1.34 -10.55
N LYS A 3 1.29 -2.48 -9.88
CA LYS A 3 0.54 -3.61 -10.42
C LYS A 3 -0.79 -3.75 -9.70
N VAL A 4 -1.87 -3.99 -10.45
CA VAL A 4 -3.17 -4.35 -9.87
C VAL A 4 -3.12 -5.82 -9.47
N VAL A 5 -3.50 -6.10 -8.23
CA VAL A 5 -3.38 -7.46 -7.68
C VAL A 5 -4.74 -7.99 -7.23
N ASP A 6 -4.82 -9.30 -7.04
CA ASP A 6 -6.03 -10.00 -6.64
C ASP A 6 -5.78 -10.87 -5.40
N ARG A 7 -6.80 -11.62 -5.00
CA ARG A 7 -6.73 -12.49 -3.82
C ARG A 7 -5.56 -13.48 -3.90
N ASN A 8 -5.32 -14.04 -5.06
CA ASN A 8 -4.27 -15.05 -5.24
C ASN A 8 -2.89 -14.44 -4.99
N TYR A 9 -2.69 -13.19 -5.40
CA TYR A 9 -1.44 -12.49 -5.13
C TYR A 9 -1.22 -12.30 -3.62
N PHE A 10 -2.26 -11.89 -2.89
CA PHE A 10 -2.15 -11.72 -1.45
C PHE A 10 -1.82 -13.02 -0.73
N LYS A 11 -2.46 -14.11 -1.12
CA LYS A 11 -2.17 -15.42 -0.55
C LYS A 11 -0.70 -15.76 -0.72
N LYS A 12 -0.17 -15.51 -1.90
CA LYS A 12 1.20 -15.85 -2.22
C LYS A 12 2.21 -15.04 -1.43
N PHE A 13 2.08 -13.71 -1.41
CA PHE A 13 3.11 -12.92 -0.77
C PHE A 13 3.00 -12.90 0.75
N PHE A 14 1.84 -13.13 1.31
CA PHE A 14 1.71 -13.29 2.76
C PHE A 14 2.43 -14.55 3.27
N GLU A 15 2.52 -15.57 2.45
CA GLU A 15 3.22 -16.79 2.77
C GLU A 15 4.72 -16.70 2.50
N GLU A 16 5.10 -15.97 1.48
CA GLU A 16 6.51 -15.77 1.10
C GLU A 16 7.00 -14.46 1.69
N ASP A 17 7.77 -14.54 2.75
CA ASP A 17 8.34 -13.37 3.41
C ASP A 17 9.48 -12.81 2.55
N SER A 18 9.12 -12.10 1.48
CA SER A 18 10.06 -11.54 0.53
C SER A 18 10.21 -10.02 0.70
N GLU A 19 10.20 -9.27 -0.39
CA GLU A 19 10.39 -7.83 -0.38
C GLU A 19 9.26 -7.09 0.34
N PRO A 20 9.55 -5.91 0.93
CA PRO A 20 8.48 -5.09 1.50
C PRO A 20 7.50 -4.64 0.40
N HIS A 21 6.22 -4.74 0.70
CA HIS A 21 5.15 -4.35 -0.22
C HIS A 21 4.44 -3.11 0.29
N VAL A 22 4.16 -2.17 -0.62
CA VAL A 22 3.27 -1.05 -0.36
C VAL A 22 1.97 -1.32 -1.11
N ILE A 23 0.85 -1.30 -0.41
CA ILE A 23 -0.45 -1.71 -0.93
C ILE A 23 -1.41 -0.53 -0.87
N LYS A 24 -1.93 -0.11 -2.01
CA LYS A 24 -2.96 0.93 -2.07
C LYS A 24 -4.33 0.29 -2.32
N MET A 25 -5.23 0.47 -1.36
CA MET A 25 -6.63 0.09 -1.51
C MET A 25 -7.36 1.23 -2.21
N PHE A 26 -8.09 0.94 -3.29
CA PHE A 26 -8.76 1.98 -4.08
C PHE A 26 -10.10 1.48 -4.61
N SER A 27 -10.89 2.41 -5.16
CA SER A 27 -12.07 2.08 -5.95
C SER A 27 -12.16 3.04 -7.15
N ASP A 28 -12.86 2.62 -8.19
CA ASP A 28 -12.99 3.44 -9.40
C ASP A 28 -13.72 4.77 -9.16
N GLY A 29 -14.64 4.80 -8.20
CA GLY A 29 -15.38 6.00 -7.86
C GLY A 29 -14.67 6.96 -6.91
N CYS A 30 -13.44 6.65 -6.53
CA CYS A 30 -12.71 7.43 -5.54
C CYS A 30 -11.89 8.54 -6.20
N HIS A 31 -12.29 9.80 -5.99
CA HIS A 31 -11.60 10.97 -6.54
C HIS A 31 -10.17 11.08 -6.04
N VAL A 32 -9.98 10.95 -4.73
CA VAL A 32 -8.64 11.07 -4.13
C VAL A 32 -7.73 9.96 -4.62
N CYS A 33 -8.27 8.77 -4.84
CA CYS A 33 -7.50 7.66 -5.40
C CYS A 33 -6.95 8.02 -6.79
N HIS A 34 -7.77 8.65 -7.62
CA HIS A 34 -7.35 9.07 -8.97
C HIS A 34 -6.31 10.18 -8.90
N ASP A 35 -6.47 11.14 -7.99
CA ASP A 35 -5.51 12.23 -7.81
C ASP A 35 -4.16 11.70 -7.30
N LEU A 36 -4.19 10.70 -6.47
CA LEU A 36 -3.00 10.09 -5.89
C LEU A 36 -2.25 9.18 -6.89
N ALA A 37 -2.95 8.63 -7.86
CA ALA A 37 -2.39 7.61 -8.75
C ALA A 37 -1.08 7.98 -9.44
N PRO A 38 -0.93 9.20 -10.06
CA PRO A 38 0.34 9.56 -10.70
C PRO A 38 1.51 9.62 -9.72
N ASP A 39 1.28 10.14 -8.51
CA ASP A 39 2.32 10.26 -7.51
C ASP A 39 2.66 8.90 -6.90
N TYR A 40 1.68 8.02 -6.77
CA TYR A 40 1.92 6.67 -6.30
C TYR A 40 2.80 5.91 -7.31
N GLU A 41 2.54 6.08 -8.60
CA GLU A 41 3.38 5.49 -9.66
C GLU A 41 4.79 6.07 -9.64
N LYS A 42 4.92 7.38 -9.48
CA LYS A 42 6.22 8.04 -9.37
C LYS A 42 7.01 7.51 -8.17
N LEU A 43 6.33 7.34 -7.04
CA LEU A 43 6.93 6.83 -5.82
C LEU A 43 7.44 5.40 -6.03
N SER A 44 6.69 4.57 -6.77
CA SER A 44 7.10 3.20 -7.06
C SER A 44 8.40 3.16 -7.85
N ASN A 45 8.63 4.15 -8.70
CA ASN A 45 9.86 4.25 -9.48
C ASN A 45 11.03 4.76 -8.63
N GLU A 46 10.77 5.64 -7.67
CA GLU A 46 11.80 6.16 -6.78
C GLU A 46 12.23 5.18 -5.70
N LEU A 47 11.31 4.39 -5.18
CA LEU A 47 11.57 3.42 -4.11
C LEU A 47 11.63 2.01 -4.68
N GLY A 48 12.66 1.75 -5.49
CA GLY A 48 12.82 0.49 -6.22
C GLY A 48 13.03 -0.74 -5.34
N ASP A 49 13.35 -0.56 -4.07
CA ASP A 49 13.52 -1.67 -3.13
C ASP A 49 12.17 -2.19 -2.59
N TYR A 50 11.09 -1.50 -2.92
CA TYR A 50 9.74 -1.87 -2.50
C TYR A 50 8.95 -2.36 -3.70
N THR A 51 8.01 -3.27 -3.44
CA THR A 51 7.04 -3.68 -4.46
C THR A 51 5.74 -2.91 -4.21
N PHE A 52 5.34 -2.09 -5.17
CA PHE A 52 4.14 -1.26 -5.07
C PHE A 52 3.00 -1.91 -5.83
N VAL A 53 1.92 -2.18 -5.13
CA VAL A 53 0.72 -2.81 -5.72
C VAL A 53 -0.52 -2.02 -5.34
N LYS A 54 -1.62 -2.26 -6.04
CA LYS A 54 -2.92 -1.67 -5.72
C LYS A 54 -4.02 -2.72 -5.84
N PHE A 55 -5.03 -2.60 -5.01
CA PHE A 55 -6.15 -3.53 -4.97
C PHE A 55 -7.47 -2.76 -5.02
N ASP A 56 -8.35 -3.16 -5.95
CA ASP A 56 -9.68 -2.60 -6.09
C ASP A 56 -10.63 -3.26 -5.07
N VAL A 57 -11.09 -2.49 -4.10
CA VAL A 57 -11.89 -3.01 -2.99
C VAL A 57 -13.26 -3.54 -3.43
N ASP A 58 -13.72 -3.15 -4.62
CA ASP A 58 -15.01 -3.59 -5.14
C ASP A 58 -14.94 -4.96 -5.81
N THR A 59 -13.74 -5.49 -6.03
CA THR A 59 -13.56 -6.77 -6.74
C THR A 59 -13.62 -7.99 -5.83
N ASP A 60 -13.33 -7.84 -4.52
CA ASP A 60 -13.27 -8.96 -3.60
C ASP A 60 -13.54 -8.51 -2.18
N SER A 61 -14.76 -8.74 -1.70
CA SER A 61 -15.17 -8.33 -0.37
C SER A 61 -14.43 -9.07 0.75
N LYS A 62 -13.96 -10.28 0.49
CA LYS A 62 -13.23 -11.04 1.51
C LYS A 62 -11.88 -10.42 1.82
N ILE A 63 -11.17 -9.97 0.78
CA ILE A 63 -9.90 -9.27 0.97
C ILE A 63 -10.14 -7.89 1.60
N SER A 64 -11.18 -7.18 1.18
CA SER A 64 -11.54 -5.91 1.77
C SER A 64 -11.85 -6.06 3.27
N ASP A 65 -12.60 -7.09 3.65
CA ASP A 65 -12.91 -7.35 5.05
C ASP A 65 -11.66 -7.75 5.85
N LEU A 66 -10.79 -8.55 5.26
CA LEU A 66 -9.57 -9.01 5.91
C LEU A 66 -8.62 -7.85 6.24
N LEU A 67 -8.43 -6.95 5.30
CA LEU A 67 -7.55 -5.79 5.49
C LEU A 67 -8.26 -4.64 6.19
N SER A 68 -9.59 -4.64 6.19
CA SER A 68 -10.45 -3.69 6.92
C SER A 68 -10.09 -2.22 6.74
N PRO A 69 -9.96 -1.74 5.49
CA PRO A 69 -9.69 -0.31 5.30
C PRO A 69 -10.88 0.52 5.77
N ASP A 70 -10.61 1.63 6.45
CA ASP A 70 -11.65 2.55 6.92
C ASP A 70 -12.29 3.34 5.78
N GLY A 71 -11.76 3.19 4.60
CA GLY A 71 -12.22 3.88 3.40
C GLY A 71 -11.14 3.78 2.34
N VAL A 72 -11.33 4.50 1.25
CA VAL A 72 -10.33 4.55 0.17
C VAL A 72 -9.96 6.00 -0.12
N PRO A 73 -8.71 6.30 -0.44
CA PRO A 73 -7.60 5.36 -0.47
C PRO A 73 -7.08 5.01 0.94
N THR A 74 -6.64 3.79 1.11
CA THR A 74 -5.89 3.38 2.31
C THR A 74 -4.60 2.73 1.83
N ILE A 75 -3.48 3.10 2.44
CA ILE A 75 -2.17 2.61 2.06
C ILE A 75 -1.57 1.82 3.21
N TYR A 76 -1.08 0.63 2.91
CA TYR A 76 -0.44 -0.25 3.89
C TYR A 76 1.00 -0.54 3.50
N LEU A 77 1.84 -0.74 4.50
CA LEU A 77 3.16 -1.34 4.33
C LEU A 77 3.13 -2.74 4.94
N PHE A 78 3.49 -3.74 4.14
CA PHE A 78 3.65 -5.11 4.61
C PHE A 78 5.13 -5.46 4.58
N LYS A 79 5.69 -5.78 5.75
CA LYS A 79 7.09 -6.15 5.88
C LYS A 79 7.27 -7.05 7.09
N ASN A 80 8.08 -8.10 6.94
CA ASN A 80 8.41 -9.04 8.03
C ASN A 80 7.18 -9.64 8.71
N GLY A 81 6.13 -9.91 7.92
CA GLY A 81 4.89 -10.47 8.43
C GLY A 81 3.94 -9.47 9.05
N ASP A 82 4.31 -8.20 9.13
CA ASP A 82 3.49 -7.16 9.75
C ASP A 82 2.88 -6.23 8.72
N LEU A 83 1.59 -5.95 8.87
CA LEU A 83 0.85 -4.99 8.06
C LEU A 83 0.62 -3.72 8.88
N SER A 84 1.05 -2.58 8.35
CA SER A 84 0.90 -1.27 9.01
C SER A 84 0.22 -0.29 8.08
N GLU A 85 -0.70 0.52 8.61
CA GLU A 85 -1.31 1.58 7.82
C GLU A 85 -0.34 2.76 7.70
N ILE A 86 -0.24 3.31 6.51
CA ILE A 86 0.63 4.46 6.21
C ILE A 86 -0.22 5.71 6.10
N ASP A 87 0.15 6.73 6.87
CA ASP A 87 -0.51 8.03 6.84
C ASP A 87 0.02 8.83 5.62
N TYR A 88 -0.89 9.36 4.82
CA TYR A 88 -0.52 10.22 3.69
C TYR A 88 -0.91 11.69 3.92
N GLY A 89 -1.30 12.02 5.14
CA GLY A 89 -1.59 13.39 5.56
C GLY A 89 -2.97 13.90 5.13
N ASP A 90 -3.33 15.07 5.64
CA ASP A 90 -4.58 15.74 5.25
C ASP A 90 -4.40 16.36 3.88
N GLY A 91 -5.31 16.06 2.95
CA GLY A 91 -5.25 16.58 1.61
C GLY A 91 -4.10 16.02 0.78
N TYR A 92 -3.41 15.06 1.30
CA TYR A 92 -2.37 14.30 0.62
C TYR A 92 -1.15 15.14 0.18
N ASP A 93 0.04 14.68 0.53
CA ASP A 93 1.31 15.30 0.17
C ASP A 93 2.31 14.21 -0.20
N TYR A 94 2.94 14.36 -1.37
CA TYR A 94 3.88 13.37 -1.91
C TYR A 94 5.07 13.13 -0.97
N ASP A 95 5.71 14.21 -0.51
CA ASP A 95 6.87 14.09 0.36
C ASP A 95 6.52 13.49 1.71
N TYR A 96 5.36 13.84 2.24
CA TYR A 96 4.86 13.29 3.49
C TYR A 96 4.63 11.78 3.36
N LEU A 97 3.98 11.36 2.27
CA LEU A 97 3.73 9.93 2.02
C LEU A 97 5.05 9.16 1.91
N LYS A 98 6.01 9.69 1.16
CA LYS A 98 7.31 9.05 0.99
C LYS A 98 8.01 8.88 2.33
N GLU A 99 8.04 9.93 3.15
CA GLU A 99 8.67 9.86 4.47
C GLU A 99 7.94 8.89 5.40
N SER A 100 6.61 8.84 5.33
CA SER A 100 5.83 7.92 6.15
C SER A 100 6.18 6.48 5.86
N ILE A 101 6.36 6.14 4.59
CA ILE A 101 6.76 4.79 4.18
C ILE A 101 8.16 4.46 4.71
N LEU A 102 9.10 5.37 4.54
CA LEU A 102 10.47 5.16 4.98
C LEU A 102 10.58 5.06 6.50
N ASN A 103 9.86 5.92 7.22
CA ASN A 103 9.87 5.89 8.68
C ASN A 103 9.27 4.60 9.22
N GLU A 104 8.16 4.14 8.66
CA GLU A 104 7.53 2.89 9.09
C GLU A 104 8.45 1.70 8.80
N THR A 105 9.15 1.71 7.68
CA THR A 105 10.12 0.68 7.34
C THR A 105 11.24 0.62 8.38
N ASN A 106 11.76 1.78 8.78
CA ASN A 106 12.82 1.87 9.76
C ASN A 106 12.37 1.40 11.14
N LEU A 107 11.16 1.76 11.55
CA LEU A 107 10.60 1.32 12.82
C LEU A 107 10.50 -0.20 12.89
N LYS A 108 10.01 -0.83 11.80
CA LYS A 108 9.91 -2.29 11.73
C LYS A 108 11.29 -2.94 11.78
N LYS A 109 12.28 -2.32 11.14
CA LYS A 109 13.64 -2.85 11.15
C LYS A 109 14.26 -2.78 12.54
N GLU A 110 14.00 -1.70 13.27
CA GLU A 110 14.51 -1.51 14.63
C GLU A 110 13.79 -2.39 15.66
N GLY A 111 12.55 -2.76 15.37
CA GLY A 111 11.73 -3.58 16.26
C GLY A 111 12.07 -5.07 16.25
N GLU A 112 13.02 -5.48 15.46
CA GLU A 112 13.41 -6.87 15.35
C GLU A 112 14.37 -7.31 16.47
#